data_32f3c4826b4e9357ff9992e74c641347
#
_entry.id   32f3c4826b4e9357ff9992e74c641347
#
_cell.length_a   1.000
_cell.length_b   1.000
_cell.length_c   1.000
_cell.angle_alpha   90.00
_cell.angle_beta   90.00
_cell.angle_gamma   90.00
#
_symmetry.space_group_name_H-M   'P 1'
#
loop_
_entity.id
_entity.type
_entity.pdbx_description
1 polymer ?
#
loop_
_entity_poly.entity_id
_entity_poly.type
_entity_poly.pdbx_seq_one_letter_code
_entity_poly.pdbx_strand_id
1 'polypeptide(L)'
;MIPGSNKDHPSFLKSFSYAMEGFVTAVKTERNIKVMLVAGVCTVIVGCIVGLDIAEWGTVIICCGLVIHGELCNTAMEAIVDLATQELHPLAKRAKDIAAASVYVLSITAAIVGLLVFAHALGFI
;
A
#
# COMPACT_ATOMS: atom_id res chain seq x y z
N MET A 1 -2.94 -0.74 -20.05
CA MET A 1 -4.36 -1.01 -20.42
C MET A 1 -4.92 0.23 -21.09
N ILE A 2 -5.50 0.13 -22.26
CA ILE A 2 -6.11 1.28 -22.97
C ILE A 2 -7.62 1.22 -22.73
N PRO A 3 -8.24 2.27 -22.16
CA PRO A 3 -9.69 2.30 -21.95
C PRO A 3 -10.43 2.16 -23.31
N GLY A 4 -11.44 1.30 -23.37
CA GLY A 4 -12.29 1.12 -24.57
C GLY A 4 -11.87 -0.01 -25.51
N SER A 5 -10.79 -0.72 -25.29
CA SER A 5 -10.41 -1.93 -26.06
C SER A 5 -11.20 -3.14 -25.56
N ASN A 6 -12.39 -3.34 -26.13
CA ASN A 6 -13.32 -4.41 -25.70
C ASN A 6 -13.08 -5.76 -26.40
N LYS A 7 -11.98 -5.97 -27.13
CA LYS A 7 -11.84 -7.13 -28.00
C LYS A 7 -10.79 -8.17 -27.64
N ASP A 8 -9.86 -7.87 -26.74
CA ASP A 8 -8.87 -8.86 -26.33
C ASP A 8 -8.63 -8.78 -24.83
N HIS A 9 -9.08 -9.77 -24.08
CA HIS A 9 -8.59 -9.96 -22.71
C HIS A 9 -7.07 -10.15 -22.80
N PRO A 10 -6.27 -9.30 -22.15
CA PRO A 10 -4.82 -9.44 -22.20
C PRO A 10 -4.45 -10.81 -21.64
N SER A 11 -3.44 -11.47 -22.22
CA SER A 11 -2.92 -12.71 -21.68
C SER A 11 -2.49 -12.49 -20.22
N PHE A 12 -2.48 -13.53 -19.42
CA PHE A 12 -2.10 -13.46 -17.99
C PHE A 12 -0.73 -12.76 -17.78
N LEU A 13 0.23 -13.05 -18.65
CA LEU A 13 1.54 -12.41 -18.65
C LEU A 13 1.48 -10.91 -18.91
N LYS A 14 0.64 -10.46 -19.84
CA LYS A 14 0.42 -9.02 -20.09
C LYS A 14 -0.25 -8.33 -18.92
N SER A 15 -1.22 -8.98 -18.28
CA SER A 15 -1.87 -8.43 -17.08
C SER A 15 -0.87 -8.25 -15.93
N PHE A 16 0.04 -9.20 -15.74
CA PHE A 16 1.13 -9.10 -14.78
C PHE A 16 2.08 -7.94 -15.13
N SER A 17 2.47 -7.80 -16.41
CA SER A 17 3.32 -6.68 -16.86
C SER A 17 2.67 -5.33 -16.54
N TYR A 18 1.38 -5.16 -16.83
CA TYR A 18 0.66 -3.92 -16.50
C TYR A 18 0.62 -3.64 -14.99
N ALA A 19 0.44 -4.66 -14.17
CA ALA A 19 0.49 -4.50 -12.71
C ALA A 19 1.88 -4.05 -12.25
N MET A 20 2.94 -4.62 -12.80
CA MET A 20 4.32 -4.21 -12.50
C MET A 20 4.62 -2.79 -12.96
N GLU A 21 4.16 -2.39 -14.15
CA GLU A 21 4.29 -1.01 -14.62
C GLU A 21 3.58 -0.01 -13.69
N GLY A 22 2.37 -0.34 -13.25
CA GLY A 22 1.62 0.46 -12.28
C GLY A 22 2.36 0.61 -10.94
N PHE A 23 2.87 -0.51 -10.41
CA PHE A 23 3.64 -0.48 -9.17
C PHE A 23 4.92 0.37 -9.29
N VAL A 24 5.69 0.18 -10.36
CA VAL A 24 6.91 0.96 -10.62
C VAL A 24 6.58 2.45 -10.78
N THR A 25 5.48 2.77 -11.44
CA THR A 25 5.02 4.15 -11.59
C THR A 25 4.72 4.76 -10.23
N ALA A 26 3.94 4.09 -9.39
CA ALA A 26 3.62 4.55 -8.04
C ALA A 26 4.89 4.73 -7.18
N VAL A 27 5.85 3.80 -7.24
CA VAL A 27 7.13 3.94 -6.54
C VAL A 27 7.93 5.16 -7.03
N LYS A 28 7.87 5.49 -8.31
CA LYS A 28 8.58 6.66 -8.86
C LYS A 28 7.94 7.99 -8.47
N THR A 29 6.63 8.06 -8.53
CA THR A 29 5.86 9.29 -8.32
C THR A 29 5.58 9.58 -6.85
N GLU A 30 5.28 8.53 -6.05
CA GLU A 30 4.80 8.71 -4.68
C GLU A 30 5.92 8.61 -3.65
N ARG A 31 6.03 9.66 -2.82
CA ARG A 31 6.97 9.68 -1.71
C ARG A 31 6.58 8.69 -0.62
N ASN A 32 5.29 8.58 -0.32
CA ASN A 32 4.78 7.75 0.77
C ASN A 32 5.08 6.27 0.53
N ILE A 33 4.90 5.77 -0.69
CA ILE A 33 5.24 4.38 -1.03
C ILE A 33 6.73 4.07 -0.77
N LYS A 34 7.63 5.00 -1.07
CA LYS A 34 9.07 4.84 -0.78
C LYS A 34 9.32 4.69 0.72
N VAL A 35 8.68 5.55 1.53
CA VAL A 35 8.77 5.49 3.00
C VAL A 35 8.23 4.15 3.51
N MET A 36 7.08 3.71 3.01
CA MET A 36 6.46 2.44 3.40
C MET A 36 7.32 1.22 3.04
N LEU A 37 7.93 1.23 1.86
CA LEU A 37 8.86 0.17 1.44
C LEU A 37 10.10 0.12 2.33
N VAL A 38 10.69 1.26 2.66
CA VAL A 38 11.83 1.34 3.59
C VAL A 38 11.42 0.83 4.98
N ALA A 39 10.28 1.29 5.51
CA ALA A 39 9.75 0.82 6.79
C ALA A 39 9.51 -0.70 6.79
N GLY A 40 8.94 -1.25 5.70
CA GLY A 40 8.74 -2.68 5.53
C GLY A 40 10.05 -3.46 5.54
N VAL A 41 11.07 -3.00 4.82
CA VAL A 41 12.41 -3.62 4.83
C VAL A 41 13.01 -3.58 6.24
N CYS A 42 12.94 -2.44 6.93
CA CYS A 42 13.40 -2.34 8.32
C CYS A 42 12.67 -3.31 9.24
N THR A 43 11.35 -3.43 9.10
CA THR A 43 10.52 -4.37 9.87
C THR A 43 10.94 -5.82 9.63
N VAL A 44 11.22 -6.20 8.38
CA VAL A 44 11.73 -7.53 8.03
C VAL A 44 13.09 -7.79 8.68
N ILE A 45 14.02 -6.83 8.60
CA ILE A 45 15.35 -6.96 9.21
C ILE A 45 15.23 -7.17 10.72
N VAL A 46 14.43 -6.33 11.40
CA VAL A 46 14.21 -6.46 12.85
C VAL A 46 13.54 -7.78 13.20
N GLY A 47 12.55 -8.21 12.41
CA GLY A 47 11.89 -9.50 12.58
C GLY A 47 12.84 -10.69 12.48
N CYS A 48 13.79 -10.65 11.55
CA CYS A 48 14.85 -11.66 11.45
C CYS A 48 15.79 -11.66 12.65
N ILE A 49 16.12 -10.48 13.19
CA ILE A 49 17.01 -10.35 14.37
C ILE A 49 16.30 -10.86 15.64
N VAL A 50 15.02 -10.53 15.80
CA VAL A 50 14.23 -10.95 16.96
C VAL A 50 13.86 -12.44 16.88
N GLY A 51 13.76 -13.01 15.69
CA GLY A 51 13.43 -14.41 15.46
C GLY A 51 11.94 -14.67 15.55
N LEU A 52 11.13 -13.88 14.81
CA LEU A 52 9.68 -14.06 14.75
C LEU A 52 9.29 -15.48 14.35
N ASP A 53 8.25 -16.01 14.96
CA ASP A 53 7.66 -17.28 14.56
C ASP A 53 6.82 -17.19 13.28
N ILE A 54 6.28 -18.31 12.78
CA ILE A 54 5.58 -18.35 11.50
C ILE A 54 4.25 -17.56 11.54
N ALA A 55 3.56 -17.51 12.65
CA ALA A 55 2.30 -16.77 12.82
C ALA A 55 2.58 -15.26 12.91
N GLU A 56 3.62 -14.88 13.61
CA GLU A 56 4.11 -13.51 13.70
C GLU A 56 4.56 -12.98 12.33
N TRP A 57 5.32 -13.78 11.58
CA TRP A 57 5.69 -13.44 10.19
C TRP A 57 4.47 -13.28 9.30
N GLY A 58 3.49 -14.18 9.39
CA GLY A 58 2.24 -14.05 8.62
C GLY A 58 1.53 -12.74 8.91
N THR A 59 1.46 -12.36 10.19
CA THR A 59 0.84 -11.11 10.63
C THR A 59 1.57 -9.88 10.09
N VAL A 60 2.90 -9.85 10.21
CA VAL A 60 3.73 -8.75 9.71
C VAL A 60 3.61 -8.58 8.19
N ILE A 61 3.66 -9.68 7.44
CA ILE A 61 3.55 -9.65 5.98
C ILE A 61 2.18 -9.12 5.55
N ILE A 62 1.10 -9.56 6.20
CA ILE A 62 -0.25 -9.07 5.93
C ILE A 62 -0.34 -7.56 6.21
N CYS A 63 0.16 -7.09 7.34
CA CYS A 63 0.16 -5.68 7.69
C CYS A 63 0.91 -4.83 6.65
N CYS A 64 2.12 -5.23 6.27
CA CYS A 64 2.90 -4.53 5.25
C CYS A 64 2.17 -4.51 3.90
N GLY A 65 1.60 -5.64 3.49
CA GLY A 65 0.84 -5.73 2.24
C GLY A 65 -0.39 -4.82 2.21
N LEU A 66 -1.15 -4.77 3.31
CA LEU A 66 -2.33 -3.92 3.44
C LEU A 66 -1.98 -2.42 3.37
N VAL A 67 -0.90 -1.99 4.03
CA VAL A 67 -0.45 -0.60 3.99
C VAL A 67 -0.04 -0.19 2.58
N ILE A 68 0.75 -1.02 1.89
CA ILE A 68 1.15 -0.77 0.49
C ILE A 68 -0.08 -0.78 -0.43
N HIS A 69 -1.00 -1.72 -0.26
CA HIS A 69 -2.25 -1.77 -1.02
C HIS A 69 -3.07 -0.49 -0.83
N GLY A 70 -3.21 -0.02 0.41
CA GLY A 70 -3.92 1.23 0.70
C GLY A 70 -3.34 2.43 -0.04
N GLU A 71 -2.01 2.57 -0.05
CA GLU A 71 -1.33 3.66 -0.76
C GLU A 71 -1.50 3.56 -2.28
N LEU A 72 -1.41 2.36 -2.86
CA LEU A 72 -1.67 2.16 -4.29
C LEU A 72 -3.11 2.55 -4.67
N CYS A 73 -4.08 2.20 -3.83
CA CYS A 73 -5.48 2.60 -4.02
C CYS A 73 -5.65 4.12 -3.88
N ASN A 74 -5.00 4.75 -2.90
CA ASN A 74 -5.01 6.20 -2.74
C ASN A 74 -4.45 6.90 -3.97
N THR A 75 -3.29 6.48 -4.45
CA THR A 75 -2.66 7.03 -5.66
C THR A 75 -3.57 6.90 -6.89
N ALA A 76 -4.21 5.74 -7.07
CA ALA A 76 -5.15 5.54 -8.16
C ALA A 76 -6.39 6.44 -8.02
N MET A 77 -6.90 6.63 -6.81
CA MET A 77 -8.05 7.52 -6.54
C MET A 77 -7.69 8.98 -6.83
N GLU A 78 -6.51 9.43 -6.42
CA GLU A 78 -6.03 10.79 -6.72
C GLU A 78 -5.94 11.02 -8.23
N ALA A 79 -5.40 10.06 -8.98
CA ALA A 79 -5.33 10.13 -10.43
C ALA A 79 -6.72 10.20 -11.09
N ILE A 80 -7.70 9.45 -10.59
CA ILE A 80 -9.10 9.50 -11.08
C ILE A 80 -9.72 10.86 -10.79
N VAL A 81 -9.53 11.41 -9.60
CA VAL A 81 -10.07 12.73 -9.24
C VAL A 81 -9.43 13.81 -10.10
N ASP A 82 -8.12 13.76 -10.33
CA ASP A 82 -7.41 14.74 -11.16
C ASP A 82 -7.78 14.64 -12.64
N LEU A 83 -8.15 13.46 -13.11
CA LEU A 83 -8.71 13.27 -14.44
C LEU A 83 -10.12 13.86 -14.56
N ALA A 84 -10.92 13.79 -13.49
CA ALA A 84 -12.30 14.26 -13.47
C ALA A 84 -12.39 15.81 -13.41
N THR A 85 -11.49 16.47 -12.70
CA THR A 85 -11.44 17.93 -12.58
C THR A 85 -10.05 18.42 -12.22
N GLN A 86 -9.67 19.54 -12.88
CA GLN A 86 -8.46 20.31 -12.56
C GLN A 86 -8.78 21.54 -11.69
N GLU A 87 -10.07 21.77 -11.42
CA GLU A 87 -10.54 22.91 -10.62
C GLU A 87 -10.64 22.54 -9.13
N LEU A 88 -10.54 23.56 -8.28
CA LEU A 88 -10.76 23.40 -6.84
C LEU A 88 -12.25 23.14 -6.56
N HIS A 89 -12.62 21.86 -6.50
CA HIS A 89 -13.98 21.43 -6.25
C HIS A 89 -14.10 20.77 -4.86
N PRO A 90 -15.09 21.16 -4.03
CA PRO A 90 -15.24 20.62 -2.67
C PRO A 90 -15.38 19.08 -2.61
N LEU A 91 -16.05 18.48 -3.58
CA LEU A 91 -16.21 17.02 -3.66
C LEU A 91 -14.88 16.34 -4.05
N ALA A 92 -14.09 16.94 -4.95
CA ALA A 92 -12.78 16.43 -5.33
C ALA A 92 -11.83 16.42 -4.12
N LYS A 93 -11.79 17.54 -3.37
CA LYS A 93 -11.03 17.61 -2.11
C LYS A 93 -11.48 16.53 -1.13
N ARG A 94 -12.79 16.41 -0.90
CA ARG A 94 -13.33 15.41 0.04
C ARG A 94 -12.98 13.98 -0.37
N ALA A 95 -13.03 13.65 -1.66
CA ALA A 95 -12.67 12.33 -2.17
C ALA A 95 -11.20 12.01 -1.89
N LYS A 96 -10.28 12.94 -2.18
CA LYS A 96 -8.85 12.81 -1.88
C LYS A 96 -8.59 12.69 -0.38
N ASP A 97 -9.21 13.51 0.45
CA ASP A 97 -9.05 13.48 1.90
C ASP A 97 -9.50 12.12 2.49
N ILE A 98 -10.61 11.54 2.00
CA ILE A 98 -11.09 10.23 2.42
C ILE A 98 -10.14 9.12 1.97
N ALA A 99 -9.64 9.18 0.74
CA ALA A 99 -8.69 8.20 0.24
C ALA A 99 -7.38 8.23 1.07
N ALA A 100 -6.85 9.41 1.36
CA ALA A 100 -5.70 9.57 2.24
C ALA A 100 -5.97 9.06 3.66
N ALA A 101 -7.15 9.35 4.23
CA ALA A 101 -7.54 8.87 5.56
C ALA A 101 -7.55 7.34 5.64
N SER A 102 -7.92 6.63 4.57
CA SER A 102 -7.88 5.17 4.54
C SER A 102 -6.48 4.60 4.73
N VAL A 103 -5.47 5.27 4.16
CA VAL A 103 -4.05 4.91 4.34
C VAL A 103 -3.60 5.12 5.79
N TYR A 104 -4.02 6.24 6.41
CA TYR A 104 -3.72 6.49 7.83
C TYR A 104 -4.32 5.41 8.75
N VAL A 105 -5.56 5.00 8.50
CA VAL A 105 -6.20 3.92 9.28
C VAL A 105 -5.39 2.62 9.16
N LEU A 106 -5.00 2.23 7.95
CA LEU A 106 -4.18 1.02 7.73
C LEU A 106 -2.81 1.14 8.40
N SER A 107 -2.15 2.28 8.28
CA SER A 107 -0.82 2.52 8.84
C SER A 107 -0.83 2.50 10.37
N ILE A 108 -1.81 3.14 11.00
CA ILE A 108 -1.98 3.12 12.46
C ILE A 108 -2.27 1.71 12.94
N THR A 109 -3.18 1.00 12.26
CA THR A 109 -3.50 -0.39 12.59
C THR A 109 -2.26 -1.28 12.49
N ALA A 110 -1.50 -1.17 11.39
CA ALA A 110 -0.28 -1.93 11.20
C ALA A 110 0.78 -1.62 12.26
N ALA A 111 0.91 -0.34 12.67
CA ALA A 111 1.82 0.04 13.72
C ALA A 111 1.43 -0.57 15.07
N ILE A 112 0.15 -0.55 15.44
CA ILE A 112 -0.35 -1.14 16.69
C ILE A 112 -0.11 -2.66 16.68
N VAL A 113 -0.51 -3.34 15.59
CA VAL A 113 -0.33 -4.80 15.46
C VAL A 113 1.15 -5.16 15.47
N GLY A 114 1.99 -4.38 14.76
CA GLY A 114 3.43 -4.59 14.77
C GLY A 114 4.04 -4.47 16.16
N LEU A 115 3.65 -3.46 16.94
CA LEU A 115 4.08 -3.30 18.32
C LEU A 115 3.70 -4.50 19.20
N LEU A 116 2.48 -5.02 19.06
CA LEU A 116 2.03 -6.20 19.79
C LEU A 116 2.84 -7.45 19.40
N VAL A 117 3.06 -7.67 18.10
CA VAL A 117 3.85 -8.82 17.59
C VAL A 117 5.27 -8.77 18.15
N PHE A 118 5.95 -7.62 18.05
CA PHE A 118 7.32 -7.50 18.55
C PHE A 118 7.40 -7.55 20.08
N ALA A 119 6.41 -7.00 20.79
CA ALA A 119 6.35 -7.12 22.26
C ALA A 119 6.20 -8.57 22.69
N HIS A 120 5.36 -9.36 22.00
CA HIS A 120 5.20 -10.78 22.24
C HIS A 120 6.48 -11.55 21.93
N ALA A 121 7.08 -11.35 20.77
CA ALA A 121 8.31 -12.03 20.37
C ALA A 121 9.50 -11.73 21.31
N LEU A 122 9.51 -10.56 21.94
CA LEU A 122 10.53 -10.16 22.92
C LEU A 122 10.19 -10.60 24.36
N GLY A 123 9.04 -11.25 24.58
CA GLY A 123 8.62 -11.75 25.89
C GLY A 123 8.13 -10.67 26.86
N PHE A 124 7.66 -9.52 26.37
CA PHE A 124 7.05 -8.48 27.21
C PHE A 124 5.57 -8.77 27.51
N ILE A 125 4.89 -9.49 26.66
CA ILE A 125 3.48 -9.90 26.77
C ILE A 125 3.29 -11.34 26.30
#